data_7e92ceb6c0100f373c0592ba28d78310
#
_entry.id   7e92ceb6c0100f373c0592ba28d78310
#
_cell.length_a   1.000
_cell.length_b   1.000
_cell.length_c   1.000
_cell.angle_alpha   90.00
_cell.angle_beta   90.00
_cell.angle_gamma   90.00
#
_symmetry.space_group_name_H-M   'P 1'
#
loop_
_entity.id
_entity.type
_entity.pdbx_description
1 polymer ?
#
loop_
_entity_poly.entity_id
_entity_poly.type
_entity_poly.pdbx_seq_one_letter_code
_entity_poly.pdbx_strand_id
1 'polypeptide(L)'
;MKSRLKQQIFAISLLVCTAISPANALQTHSLREQFQNPSDEAKPWTFWYWMFGAVSKEGITADLEAMKRAGLGGTYLMPIKGIKEGPQYNGKAQQLTPEWWEMVRFSMEEADRLGLKLGMHICDGFALAGGPWMTPKESMQKVVWSDTIVDGGKIKGLHLPQPEAYEGFYEDISLFALPVKEEAADIMPAKITCANIATGNHIDIKKTVNMDDAGVIRSSYPCYIQYEYEQPFTCRNIEIILSGNNYQAHRLKVMASDDGVNYRLVKQLVPARQGWQNTDENSTHAIPATTARYFRFYWTPEGSEPGSEDMDAAKWKPNLKIKELRLHREARLDQWEGKAGL
;
A
#
# COMPACT_ATOMS: atom_id res chain seq x y z
N MET A 1 -59.62 -45.82 40.56
CA MET A 1 -59.47 -45.10 39.24
C MET A 1 -58.22 -44.21 39.12
N LYS A 2 -57.77 -43.51 40.16
CA LYS A 2 -56.64 -42.58 40.08
C LYS A 2 -55.23 -43.24 39.95
N SER A 3 -55.06 -44.50 40.33
CA SER A 3 -53.74 -45.19 40.24
C SER A 3 -53.43 -45.74 38.82
N ARG A 4 -54.45 -46.21 38.11
CA ARG A 4 -54.27 -46.71 36.76
C ARG A 4 -53.98 -45.61 35.74
N LEU A 5 -54.54 -44.40 35.96
CA LEU A 5 -54.29 -43.27 35.07
C LEU A 5 -52.84 -42.75 35.20
N LYS A 6 -52.25 -42.79 36.42
CA LYS A 6 -50.82 -42.41 36.61
C LYS A 6 -49.85 -43.42 35.96
N GLN A 7 -50.18 -44.73 35.97
CA GLN A 7 -49.35 -45.74 35.31
C GLN A 7 -49.43 -45.65 33.77
N GLN A 8 -50.60 -45.29 33.22
CA GLN A 8 -50.74 -45.09 31.79
C GLN A 8 -50.03 -43.82 31.29
N ILE A 9 -50.06 -42.75 32.07
CA ILE A 9 -49.32 -41.51 31.75
C ILE A 9 -47.81 -41.75 31.81
N PHE A 10 -47.32 -42.53 32.79
CA PHE A 10 -45.91 -42.85 32.88
C PHE A 10 -45.43 -43.78 31.77
N ALA A 11 -46.26 -44.77 31.33
CA ALA A 11 -45.93 -45.62 30.20
C ALA A 11 -45.94 -44.86 28.85
N ILE A 12 -46.83 -43.89 28.66
CA ILE A 12 -46.86 -43.03 27.45
C ILE A 12 -45.67 -42.08 27.45
N SER A 13 -45.27 -41.49 28.56
CA SER A 13 -44.06 -40.65 28.67
C SER A 13 -42.79 -41.46 28.39
N LEU A 14 -42.70 -42.71 28.81
CA LEU A 14 -41.53 -43.56 28.51
C LEU A 14 -41.48 -43.98 27.04
N LEU A 15 -42.64 -44.21 26.41
CA LEU A 15 -42.71 -44.55 24.98
C LEU A 15 -42.39 -43.35 24.07
N VAL A 16 -42.73 -42.11 24.47
CA VAL A 16 -42.39 -40.91 23.72
C VAL A 16 -40.90 -40.57 23.80
N CYS A 17 -40.24 -40.89 24.95
CA CYS A 17 -38.80 -40.74 25.08
C CYS A 17 -37.96 -41.76 24.30
N THR A 18 -38.52 -42.91 23.92
CA THR A 18 -37.83 -43.93 23.08
C THR A 18 -38.08 -43.75 21.59
N ALA A 19 -39.03 -42.89 21.20
CA ALA A 19 -39.32 -42.57 19.80
C ALA A 19 -38.55 -41.39 19.25
N ILE A 20 -37.74 -40.73 20.07
CA ILE A 20 -36.70 -39.79 19.55
C ILE A 20 -35.50 -40.67 19.19
N SER A 21 -35.60 -41.35 18.06
CA SER A 21 -34.41 -41.87 17.40
C SER A 21 -33.42 -40.73 17.25
N PRO A 22 -32.17 -40.90 17.60
CA PRO A 22 -31.14 -40.03 17.12
C PRO A 22 -30.95 -40.32 15.60
N ALA A 23 -31.90 -39.88 14.79
CA ALA A 23 -31.67 -39.76 13.39
C ALA A 23 -30.73 -38.55 13.18
N ASN A 24 -29.51 -38.82 13.27
CA ASN A 24 -28.30 -38.21 12.78
C ASN A 24 -27.19 -38.52 13.79
N ALA A 25 -26.80 -39.77 13.90
CA ALA A 25 -25.42 -40.08 14.20
C ALA A 25 -24.64 -39.42 13.03
N LEU A 26 -24.21 -38.19 13.21
CA LEU A 26 -23.15 -37.61 12.42
C LEU A 26 -22.08 -38.70 12.34
N GLN A 27 -21.89 -39.25 11.15
CA GLN A 27 -20.74 -40.08 10.85
C GLN A 27 -19.54 -39.19 11.18
N THR A 28 -19.00 -39.38 12.37
CA THR A 28 -17.76 -38.73 12.76
C THR A 28 -16.65 -39.38 11.97
N HIS A 29 -16.47 -38.92 10.73
CA HIS A 29 -15.25 -39.23 10.00
C HIS A 29 -14.07 -38.86 10.86
N SER A 30 -13.07 -39.73 10.94
CA SER A 30 -11.87 -39.44 11.69
C SER A 30 -11.27 -38.14 11.17
N LEU A 31 -10.59 -37.34 11.99
CA LEU A 31 -9.89 -36.11 11.55
C LEU A 31 -8.96 -36.40 10.38
N ARG A 32 -8.38 -37.59 10.32
CA ARG A 32 -7.52 -38.03 9.22
C ARG A 32 -8.32 -38.19 7.91
N GLU A 33 -9.50 -38.78 7.97
CA GLU A 33 -10.39 -38.95 6.78
C GLU A 33 -10.89 -37.59 6.29
N GLN A 34 -11.27 -36.68 7.21
CA GLN A 34 -11.68 -35.32 6.87
C GLN A 34 -10.52 -34.51 6.24
N PHE A 35 -9.29 -34.72 6.72
CA PHE A 35 -8.12 -34.09 6.13
C PHE A 35 -7.79 -34.63 4.74
N GLN A 36 -7.90 -35.94 4.53
CA GLN A 36 -7.63 -36.58 3.23
C GLN A 36 -8.73 -36.33 2.20
N ASN A 37 -9.97 -36.21 2.66
CA ASN A 37 -11.16 -35.99 1.83
C ASN A 37 -11.97 -34.83 2.42
N PRO A 38 -11.54 -33.57 2.23
CA PRO A 38 -12.22 -32.41 2.77
C PRO A 38 -13.62 -32.27 2.17
N SER A 39 -14.57 -31.83 2.99
CA SER A 39 -15.91 -31.46 2.50
C SER A 39 -15.82 -30.31 1.49
N ASP A 40 -16.83 -30.14 0.65
CA ASP A 40 -16.85 -29.07 -0.36
C ASP A 40 -16.71 -27.67 0.26
N GLU A 41 -17.15 -27.49 1.51
CA GLU A 41 -17.03 -26.25 2.24
C GLU A 41 -15.57 -25.93 2.67
N ALA A 42 -14.75 -26.96 2.83
CA ALA A 42 -13.35 -26.84 3.22
C ALA A 42 -12.39 -26.79 2.02
N LYS A 43 -12.89 -26.94 0.80
CA LYS A 43 -12.07 -26.87 -0.41
C LYS A 43 -11.65 -25.43 -0.72
N PRO A 44 -10.40 -25.21 -1.15
CA PRO A 44 -9.93 -23.87 -1.50
C PRO A 44 -10.63 -23.34 -2.75
N TRP A 45 -10.67 -22.03 -2.87
CA TRP A 45 -11.15 -21.30 -4.02
C TRP A 45 -10.00 -20.52 -4.65
N THR A 46 -10.14 -20.17 -5.94
CA THR A 46 -9.16 -19.36 -6.65
C THR A 46 -9.81 -18.20 -7.36
N PHE A 47 -9.03 -17.16 -7.66
CA PHE A 47 -9.44 -16.15 -8.63
C PHE A 47 -9.33 -16.72 -10.04
N TRP A 48 -10.29 -16.36 -10.89
CA TRP A 48 -10.32 -16.72 -12.30
C TRP A 48 -10.40 -15.47 -13.15
N TYR A 49 -9.26 -15.05 -13.61
CA TYR A 49 -9.12 -13.79 -14.32
C TYR A 49 -9.55 -13.91 -15.77
N TRP A 50 -10.51 -13.08 -16.16
CA TRP A 50 -10.90 -12.90 -17.55
C TRP A 50 -10.27 -11.62 -18.08
N MET A 51 -9.10 -11.76 -18.72
CA MET A 51 -8.30 -10.64 -19.19
C MET A 51 -8.82 -10.16 -20.56
N PHE A 52 -9.13 -8.88 -20.66
CA PHE A 52 -9.40 -8.17 -21.93
C PHE A 52 -10.51 -8.78 -22.79
N GLY A 53 -11.48 -9.46 -22.21
CA GLY A 53 -12.54 -10.16 -22.94
C GLY A 53 -12.06 -11.38 -23.76
N ALA A 54 -10.87 -11.89 -23.46
CA ALA A 54 -10.25 -13.01 -24.14
C ALA A 54 -10.73 -14.35 -23.57
N VAL A 55 -12.01 -14.67 -23.75
CA VAL A 55 -12.61 -15.91 -23.26
C VAL A 55 -13.36 -16.62 -24.37
N SER A 56 -13.40 -17.95 -24.32
CA SER A 56 -14.16 -18.83 -25.19
C SER A 56 -14.84 -19.96 -24.41
N LYS A 57 -15.86 -20.56 -24.96
CA LYS A 57 -16.57 -21.69 -24.31
C LYS A 57 -15.63 -22.87 -24.06
N GLU A 58 -14.74 -23.17 -25.00
CA GLU A 58 -13.75 -24.23 -24.89
C GLU A 58 -12.74 -23.93 -23.76
N GLY A 59 -12.27 -22.67 -23.67
CA GLY A 59 -11.39 -22.24 -22.62
C GLY A 59 -12.05 -22.30 -21.24
N ILE A 60 -13.30 -21.85 -21.13
CA ILE A 60 -14.09 -21.90 -19.90
C ILE A 60 -14.22 -23.35 -19.42
N THR A 61 -14.62 -24.29 -20.31
CA THR A 61 -14.72 -25.70 -19.97
C THR A 61 -13.38 -26.26 -19.51
N ALA A 62 -12.30 -25.99 -20.24
CA ALA A 62 -10.97 -26.51 -19.92
C ALA A 62 -10.47 -26.01 -18.55
N ASP A 63 -10.66 -24.73 -18.25
CA ASP A 63 -10.26 -24.11 -16.98
C ASP A 63 -11.04 -24.71 -15.81
N LEU A 64 -12.38 -24.77 -15.90
CA LEU A 64 -13.23 -25.30 -14.84
C LEU A 64 -12.98 -26.80 -14.60
N GLU A 65 -12.75 -27.58 -15.63
CA GLU A 65 -12.35 -28.98 -15.50
C GLU A 65 -10.98 -29.12 -14.83
N ALA A 66 -10.02 -28.25 -15.16
CA ALA A 66 -8.73 -28.23 -14.50
C ALA A 66 -8.86 -27.87 -13.01
N MET A 67 -9.67 -26.89 -12.67
CA MET A 67 -9.97 -26.52 -11.27
C MET A 67 -10.61 -27.69 -10.50
N LYS A 68 -11.56 -28.38 -11.13
CA LYS A 68 -12.17 -29.58 -10.53
C LYS A 68 -11.15 -30.69 -10.29
N ARG A 69 -10.28 -30.98 -11.27
CA ARG A 69 -9.21 -31.98 -11.12
C ARG A 69 -8.20 -31.60 -10.05
N ALA A 70 -7.95 -30.29 -9.87
CA ALA A 70 -7.07 -29.78 -8.81
C ALA A 70 -7.69 -29.83 -7.41
N GLY A 71 -8.96 -30.22 -7.28
CA GLY A 71 -9.66 -30.33 -5.99
C GLY A 71 -10.20 -29.01 -5.45
N LEU A 72 -10.36 -27.99 -6.28
CA LEU A 72 -10.99 -26.73 -5.89
C LEU A 72 -12.49 -26.90 -5.64
N GLY A 73 -13.03 -26.15 -4.68
CA GLY A 73 -14.46 -26.09 -4.37
C GLY A 73 -15.22 -25.05 -5.18
N GLY A 74 -14.52 -24.08 -5.72
CA GLY A 74 -15.11 -23.02 -6.52
C GLY A 74 -14.08 -21.99 -7.02
N THR A 75 -14.59 -20.99 -7.70
CA THR A 75 -13.76 -19.89 -8.23
C THR A 75 -14.50 -18.56 -8.21
N TYR A 76 -13.73 -17.45 -8.16
CA TYR A 76 -14.23 -16.10 -8.33
C TYR A 76 -13.88 -15.60 -9.73
N LEU A 77 -14.87 -15.52 -10.61
CA LEU A 77 -14.73 -14.86 -11.90
C LEU A 77 -14.41 -13.39 -11.68
N MET A 78 -13.26 -12.95 -12.14
CA MET A 78 -12.79 -11.58 -12.03
C MET A 78 -12.50 -11.02 -13.43
N PRO A 79 -13.42 -10.21 -13.99
CA PRO A 79 -13.18 -9.58 -15.27
C PRO A 79 -12.18 -8.43 -15.12
N ILE A 80 -11.25 -8.33 -16.06
CA ILE A 80 -10.27 -7.24 -16.13
C ILE A 80 -10.33 -6.67 -17.54
N LYS A 81 -10.87 -5.45 -17.66
CA LYS A 81 -11.08 -4.77 -18.93
C LYS A 81 -9.75 -4.38 -19.60
N GLY A 82 -8.72 -4.14 -18.82
CA GLY A 82 -7.43 -3.71 -19.32
C GLY A 82 -7.29 -2.20 -19.45
N ILE A 83 -6.10 -1.77 -19.74
CA ILE A 83 -5.72 -0.37 -19.97
C ILE A 83 -5.72 -0.05 -21.46
N LYS A 84 -5.87 1.23 -21.83
CA LYS A 84 -5.87 1.68 -23.26
C LYS A 84 -4.61 1.26 -24.02
N GLU A 85 -3.48 1.16 -23.34
CA GLU A 85 -2.17 0.80 -23.88
C GLU A 85 -1.80 -0.67 -23.60
N GLY A 86 -2.76 -1.50 -23.23
CA GLY A 86 -2.57 -2.92 -22.93
C GLY A 86 -2.18 -3.75 -24.14
N PRO A 87 -1.98 -5.08 -23.95
CA PRO A 87 -1.62 -5.96 -25.05
C PRO A 87 -2.65 -5.87 -26.16
N GLN A 88 -2.19 -5.92 -27.42
CA GLN A 88 -3.01 -5.72 -28.62
C GLN A 88 -4.11 -6.76 -28.83
N TYR A 89 -4.23 -7.74 -27.94
CA TYR A 89 -5.27 -8.76 -27.98
C TYR A 89 -6.50 -8.31 -27.20
N ASN A 90 -7.52 -7.87 -27.92
CA ASN A 90 -8.85 -7.62 -27.37
C ASN A 90 -9.77 -8.75 -27.78
N GLY A 91 -10.23 -9.54 -26.82
CA GLY A 91 -11.23 -10.56 -27.05
C GLY A 91 -12.61 -9.96 -27.39
N LYS A 92 -13.51 -10.77 -27.91
CA LYS A 92 -14.85 -10.32 -28.30
C LYS A 92 -15.77 -10.10 -27.09
N ALA A 93 -15.59 -10.85 -26.01
CA ALA A 93 -16.44 -10.81 -24.82
C ALA A 93 -16.02 -9.68 -23.87
N GLN A 94 -16.08 -8.44 -24.34
CA GLN A 94 -15.82 -7.27 -23.50
C GLN A 94 -16.84 -7.16 -22.38
N GLN A 95 -16.39 -6.78 -21.20
CA GLN A 95 -17.21 -6.70 -19.99
C GLN A 95 -18.53 -5.93 -20.23
N LEU A 96 -19.65 -6.51 -19.77
CA LEU A 96 -21.02 -6.01 -19.88
C LEU A 96 -21.62 -6.04 -21.31
N THR A 97 -20.93 -6.58 -22.32
CA THR A 97 -21.53 -6.80 -23.63
C THR A 97 -22.42 -8.05 -23.62
N PRO A 98 -23.33 -8.22 -24.64
CA PRO A 98 -24.13 -9.43 -24.77
C PRO A 98 -23.28 -10.71 -24.84
N GLU A 99 -22.16 -10.67 -25.55
CA GLU A 99 -21.21 -11.77 -25.68
C GLU A 99 -20.58 -12.14 -24.33
N TRP A 100 -20.25 -11.12 -23.52
CA TRP A 100 -19.74 -11.34 -22.17
C TRP A 100 -20.77 -12.03 -21.27
N TRP A 101 -22.03 -11.60 -21.32
CA TRP A 101 -23.12 -12.21 -20.56
C TRP A 101 -23.43 -13.65 -21.03
N GLU A 102 -23.23 -13.93 -22.29
CA GLU A 102 -23.32 -15.31 -22.81
C GLU A 102 -22.24 -16.20 -22.19
N MET A 103 -20.99 -15.72 -22.16
CA MET A 103 -19.87 -16.45 -21.53
C MET A 103 -20.07 -16.63 -20.02
N VAL A 104 -20.59 -15.63 -19.33
CA VAL A 104 -20.91 -15.73 -17.89
C VAL A 104 -21.97 -16.82 -17.66
N ARG A 105 -23.04 -16.80 -18.43
CA ARG A 105 -24.10 -17.84 -18.33
C ARG A 105 -23.53 -19.23 -18.59
N PHE A 106 -22.77 -19.39 -19.66
CA PHE A 106 -22.10 -20.65 -19.96
C PHE A 106 -21.17 -21.10 -18.81
N SER A 107 -20.46 -20.20 -18.20
CA SER A 107 -19.61 -20.52 -17.05
C SER A 107 -20.41 -21.02 -15.85
N MET A 108 -21.61 -20.47 -15.61
CA MET A 108 -22.49 -20.93 -14.54
C MET A 108 -22.97 -22.35 -14.82
N GLU A 109 -23.38 -22.65 -16.08
CA GLU A 109 -23.82 -23.98 -16.52
C GLU A 109 -22.70 -25.02 -16.39
N GLU A 110 -21.49 -24.68 -16.80
CA GLU A 110 -20.32 -25.56 -16.69
C GLU A 110 -19.86 -25.77 -15.23
N ALA A 111 -19.88 -24.71 -14.40
CA ALA A 111 -19.58 -24.83 -12.98
C ALA A 111 -20.59 -25.75 -12.27
N ASP A 112 -21.89 -25.63 -12.59
CA ASP A 112 -22.94 -26.50 -12.06
C ASP A 112 -22.74 -27.96 -12.52
N ARG A 113 -22.46 -28.17 -13.80
CA ARG A 113 -22.15 -29.50 -14.37
C ARG A 113 -21.01 -30.20 -13.61
N LEU A 114 -20.00 -29.44 -13.18
CA LEU A 114 -18.83 -29.96 -12.49
C LEU A 114 -18.97 -29.96 -10.95
N GLY A 115 -20.09 -29.45 -10.42
CA GLY A 115 -20.29 -29.29 -8.99
C GLY A 115 -19.27 -28.32 -8.37
N LEU A 116 -18.88 -27.27 -9.09
CA LEU A 116 -18.07 -26.14 -8.61
C LEU A 116 -18.99 -24.98 -8.27
N LYS A 117 -18.60 -24.22 -7.26
CA LYS A 117 -19.26 -22.95 -6.95
C LYS A 117 -18.61 -21.82 -7.74
N LEU A 118 -19.43 -20.93 -8.29
CA LEU A 118 -18.98 -19.76 -9.03
C LEU A 118 -19.44 -18.50 -8.32
N GLY A 119 -18.49 -17.68 -7.85
CA GLY A 119 -18.69 -16.30 -7.45
C GLY A 119 -18.30 -15.37 -8.59
N MET A 120 -18.83 -14.17 -8.61
CA MET A 120 -18.46 -13.15 -9.59
C MET A 120 -18.07 -11.86 -8.89
N HIS A 121 -16.96 -11.30 -9.28
CA HIS A 121 -16.56 -9.96 -8.90
C HIS A 121 -17.35 -8.93 -9.71
N ILE A 122 -18.00 -7.99 -9.06
CA ILE A 122 -18.91 -7.03 -9.70
C ILE A 122 -18.23 -5.73 -10.14
N CYS A 123 -16.92 -5.73 -10.22
CA CYS A 123 -16.12 -4.58 -10.63
C CYS A 123 -15.07 -4.99 -11.68
N ASP A 124 -14.36 -4.01 -12.23
CA ASP A 124 -13.24 -4.22 -13.16
C ASP A 124 -11.97 -4.47 -12.35
N GLY A 125 -11.48 -5.70 -12.36
CA GLY A 125 -10.32 -6.11 -11.58
C GLY A 125 -10.51 -5.82 -10.09
N PHE A 126 -9.60 -5.11 -9.49
CA PHE A 126 -9.64 -4.73 -8.07
C PHE A 126 -10.26 -3.35 -7.82
N ALA A 127 -10.77 -2.69 -8.86
CA ALA A 127 -11.41 -1.38 -8.74
C ALA A 127 -12.82 -1.53 -8.15
N LEU A 128 -12.98 -1.15 -6.88
CA LEU A 128 -14.24 -1.29 -6.15
C LEU A 128 -15.15 -0.06 -6.26
N ALA A 129 -14.72 1.02 -6.90
CA ALA A 129 -15.41 2.29 -6.88
C ALA A 129 -15.71 2.81 -8.29
N GLY A 130 -16.97 3.10 -8.53
CA GLY A 130 -17.42 3.83 -9.70
C GLY A 130 -17.44 3.04 -11.00
N GLY A 131 -17.59 3.79 -12.07
CA GLY A 131 -17.65 3.31 -13.45
C GLY A 131 -17.52 4.48 -14.42
N PRO A 132 -17.76 4.28 -15.73
CA PRO A 132 -17.53 5.31 -16.74
C PRO A 132 -18.41 6.56 -16.59
N TRP A 133 -19.37 6.54 -15.71
CA TRP A 133 -20.23 7.69 -15.36
C TRP A 133 -19.63 8.58 -14.28
N MET A 134 -18.56 8.14 -13.59
CA MET A 134 -17.92 8.95 -12.56
C MET A 134 -17.18 10.13 -13.17
N THR A 135 -17.47 11.29 -12.67
CA THR A 135 -16.78 12.53 -13.05
C THR A 135 -15.55 12.75 -12.15
N PRO A 136 -14.57 13.56 -12.56
CA PRO A 136 -13.45 13.92 -11.68
C PRO A 136 -13.89 14.52 -10.34
N LYS A 137 -14.99 15.28 -10.31
CA LYS A 137 -15.57 15.84 -9.08
C LYS A 137 -16.10 14.77 -8.12
N GLU A 138 -16.60 13.66 -8.64
CA GLU A 138 -17.19 12.54 -7.86
C GLU A 138 -16.16 11.48 -7.50
N SER A 139 -14.95 11.57 -8.05
CA SER A 139 -13.88 10.64 -7.74
C SER A 139 -13.19 10.99 -6.42
N MET A 140 -12.30 10.13 -5.98
CA MET A 140 -11.49 10.37 -4.79
C MET A 140 -10.65 11.64 -4.97
N GLN A 141 -10.70 12.53 -3.99
CA GLN A 141 -10.03 13.83 -4.02
C GLN A 141 -8.75 13.78 -3.20
N LYS A 142 -7.75 14.56 -3.60
CA LYS A 142 -6.57 14.87 -2.80
C LYS A 142 -6.41 16.38 -2.62
N VAL A 143 -5.84 16.79 -1.50
CA VAL A 143 -5.47 18.18 -1.28
C VAL A 143 -4.15 18.45 -1.99
N VAL A 144 -4.14 19.47 -2.81
CA VAL A 144 -2.94 19.98 -3.49
C VAL A 144 -2.78 21.47 -3.17
N TRP A 145 -1.60 22.02 -3.35
CA TRP A 145 -1.35 23.43 -3.09
C TRP A 145 -0.28 23.98 -4.03
N SER A 146 -0.23 25.27 -4.15
CA SER A 146 0.89 26.03 -4.64
C SER A 146 1.21 27.14 -3.66
N ASP A 147 2.44 27.58 -3.63
CA ASP A 147 2.88 28.71 -2.83
C ASP A 147 3.79 29.64 -3.62
N THR A 148 3.85 30.88 -3.16
CA THR A 148 4.80 31.86 -3.68
C THR A 148 5.16 32.85 -2.59
N ILE A 149 6.40 33.31 -2.58
CA ILE A 149 6.87 34.34 -1.67
C ILE A 149 6.74 35.69 -2.36
N VAL A 150 6.14 36.62 -1.66
CA VAL A 150 5.94 38.00 -2.16
C VAL A 150 6.39 39.00 -1.10
N ASP A 151 6.87 40.15 -1.55
CA ASP A 151 7.21 41.24 -0.65
C ASP A 151 5.96 41.78 0.07
N GLY A 152 6.12 42.18 1.31
CA GLY A 152 5.03 42.77 2.10
C GLY A 152 4.52 44.07 1.51
N GLY A 153 3.24 44.40 1.77
CA GLY A 153 2.62 45.63 1.31
C GLY A 153 1.26 45.42 0.64
N LYS A 154 0.85 46.39 -0.17
CA LYS A 154 -0.39 46.27 -0.97
C LYS A 154 -0.15 45.45 -2.22
N ILE A 155 -0.64 44.22 -2.21
CA ILE A 155 -0.57 43.31 -3.33
C ILE A 155 -1.84 43.46 -4.17
N LYS A 156 -1.74 43.76 -5.45
CA LYS A 156 -2.86 43.82 -6.39
C LYS A 156 -2.61 42.88 -7.56
N GLY A 157 -3.62 42.09 -7.92
CA GLY A 157 -3.58 41.23 -9.10
C GLY A 157 -2.57 40.10 -9.02
N LEU A 158 -2.24 39.60 -7.80
CA LEU A 158 -1.46 38.41 -7.66
C LEU A 158 -2.28 37.20 -8.06
N HIS A 159 -1.76 36.45 -9.00
CA HIS A 159 -2.28 35.14 -9.39
C HIS A 159 -1.31 34.08 -8.90
N LEU A 160 -1.77 33.18 -8.06
CA LEU A 160 -1.00 32.02 -7.69
C LEU A 160 -1.01 30.99 -8.83
N PRO A 161 0.09 30.26 -9.04
CA PRO A 161 0.09 29.15 -9.99
C PRO A 161 -0.91 28.09 -9.51
N GLN A 162 -1.79 27.65 -10.43
CA GLN A 162 -2.72 26.55 -10.12
C GLN A 162 -1.93 25.25 -9.99
N PRO A 163 -2.17 24.46 -8.94
CA PRO A 163 -1.61 23.12 -8.83
C PRO A 163 -2.07 22.20 -9.96
N GLU A 164 -1.39 21.08 -10.13
CA GLU A 164 -1.78 20.06 -11.10
C GLU A 164 -3.22 19.61 -10.88
N ALA A 165 -4.00 19.55 -11.95
CA ALA A 165 -5.39 19.14 -11.95
C ALA A 165 -5.56 17.89 -12.82
N TYR A 166 -6.27 16.88 -12.31
CA TYR A 166 -6.61 15.69 -13.08
C TYR A 166 -7.89 15.91 -13.88
N GLU A 167 -7.85 15.60 -15.17
CA GLU A 167 -9.00 15.77 -16.10
C GLU A 167 -9.61 17.19 -16.06
N GLY A 168 -8.80 18.19 -15.72
CA GLY A 168 -9.21 19.59 -15.63
C GLY A 168 -10.05 19.96 -14.41
N PHE A 169 -10.28 19.05 -13.48
CA PHE A 169 -10.99 19.36 -12.24
C PHE A 169 -10.06 19.95 -11.18
N TYR A 170 -10.43 21.11 -10.69
CA TYR A 170 -9.79 21.82 -9.60
C TYR A 170 -10.81 22.69 -8.86
N GLU A 171 -10.73 22.73 -7.55
CA GLU A 171 -11.58 23.57 -6.70
C GLU A 171 -10.76 24.17 -5.56
N ASP A 172 -10.78 25.50 -5.43
CA ASP A 172 -10.10 26.19 -4.33
C ASP A 172 -10.77 25.87 -2.99
N ILE A 173 -9.98 25.43 -2.02
CA ILE A 173 -10.43 25.21 -0.65
C ILE A 173 -10.20 26.47 0.18
N SER A 174 -8.99 27.01 0.14
CA SER A 174 -8.60 28.16 0.95
C SER A 174 -7.33 28.83 0.42
N LEU A 175 -7.20 30.12 0.68
CA LEU A 175 -5.98 30.89 0.47
C LEU A 175 -5.46 31.39 1.81
N PHE A 176 -4.17 31.19 2.05
CA PHE A 176 -3.48 31.66 3.26
C PHE A 176 -2.41 32.66 2.91
N ALA A 177 -2.28 33.71 3.73
CA ALA A 177 -1.12 34.59 3.74
C ALA A 177 -0.39 34.41 5.07
N LEU A 178 0.85 33.97 4.99
CA LEU A 178 1.66 33.69 6.18
C LEU A 178 2.88 34.62 6.17
N PRO A 179 3.20 35.28 7.30
CA PRO A 179 4.44 36.05 7.38
C PRO A 179 5.63 35.11 7.38
N VAL A 180 6.54 35.29 6.45
CA VAL A 180 7.83 34.57 6.39
C VAL A 180 8.87 35.40 7.12
N LYS A 181 9.54 34.82 8.09
CA LYS A 181 10.69 35.46 8.77
C LYS A 181 11.94 35.19 7.93
N GLU A 182 12.77 36.21 7.75
CA GLU A 182 14.04 36.11 7.02
C GLU A 182 14.96 35.01 7.58
N GLU A 183 14.87 34.75 8.91
CA GLU A 183 15.60 33.69 9.60
C GLU A 183 15.13 32.26 9.25
N ALA A 184 13.99 32.11 8.56
CA ALA A 184 13.44 30.81 8.18
C ALA A 184 14.04 30.26 6.88
N ALA A 185 14.85 31.05 6.16
CA ALA A 185 15.52 30.59 4.95
C ALA A 185 16.44 29.42 5.22
N ASP A 186 16.33 28.39 4.43
CA ASP A 186 17.20 27.22 4.50
C ASP A 186 18.62 27.59 4.08
N ILE A 187 19.58 27.00 4.75
CA ILE A 187 21.01 27.20 4.45
C ILE A 187 21.55 25.88 3.92
N MET A 188 22.25 25.94 2.80
CA MET A 188 22.92 24.77 2.24
C MET A 188 24.07 24.33 3.16
N PRO A 189 24.30 23.03 3.36
CA PRO A 189 25.45 22.54 4.10
C PRO A 189 26.75 22.87 3.34
N ALA A 190 27.81 23.16 4.09
CA ALA A 190 29.12 23.38 3.50
C ALA A 190 29.73 22.10 2.94
N LYS A 191 29.35 20.95 3.53
CA LYS A 191 29.86 19.64 3.11
C LYS A 191 28.85 18.53 3.40
N ILE A 192 28.70 17.62 2.44
CA ILE A 192 27.96 16.36 2.61
C ILE A 192 28.93 15.19 2.42
N THR A 193 28.92 14.25 3.36
CA THR A 193 29.73 13.04 3.28
C THR A 193 28.89 11.80 3.56
N CYS A 194 29.23 10.69 2.92
CA CYS A 194 28.69 9.37 3.25
C CYS A 194 29.83 8.42 3.61
N ALA A 195 29.59 7.55 4.59
CA ALA A 195 30.56 6.52 4.92
C ALA A 195 29.87 5.23 5.36
N ASN A 196 30.53 4.11 5.06
CA ASN A 196 30.15 2.81 5.61
C ASN A 196 30.53 2.79 7.10
N ILE A 197 29.61 2.32 7.95
CA ILE A 197 29.82 2.31 9.42
C ILE A 197 30.90 1.28 9.79
N ALA A 198 30.96 0.15 9.11
CA ALA A 198 31.86 -0.94 9.47
C ALA A 198 33.32 -0.69 9.05
N THR A 199 33.53 0.01 7.95
CA THR A 199 34.89 0.19 7.36
C THR A 199 35.38 1.62 7.40
N GLY A 200 34.53 2.61 7.69
CA GLY A 200 34.84 4.03 7.57
C GLY A 200 35.12 4.51 6.14
N ASN A 201 35.02 3.59 5.15
CA ASN A 201 35.27 3.92 3.75
C ASN A 201 34.18 4.83 3.20
N HIS A 202 34.59 5.86 2.46
CA HIS A 202 33.69 6.73 1.75
C HIS A 202 32.87 5.93 0.75
N ILE A 203 31.55 6.10 0.82
CA ILE A 203 30.64 5.68 -0.24
C ILE A 203 30.67 6.79 -1.28
N ASP A 204 30.92 6.45 -2.53
CA ASP A 204 30.98 7.43 -3.61
C ASP A 204 29.60 8.10 -3.76
N ILE A 205 29.55 9.38 -3.36
CA ILE A 205 28.38 10.22 -3.54
C ILE A 205 28.47 10.81 -4.94
N LYS A 206 27.89 10.13 -5.90
CA LYS A 206 27.71 10.73 -7.21
C LYS A 206 26.66 11.84 -7.09
N LYS A 207 27.15 13.08 -6.85
CA LYS A 207 26.40 14.34 -6.92
C LYS A 207 25.02 14.36 -6.24
N THR A 208 24.98 14.72 -4.97
CA THR A 208 23.73 14.82 -4.18
C THR A 208 23.22 16.25 -3.99
N VAL A 209 23.78 17.24 -4.63
CA VAL A 209 23.52 18.65 -4.26
C VAL A 209 22.75 19.46 -5.31
N ASN A 210 22.48 18.94 -6.50
CA ASN A 210 21.67 19.64 -7.49
C ASN A 210 20.48 18.79 -7.94
N MET A 211 19.30 19.36 -7.85
CA MET A 211 18.02 18.74 -8.22
C MET A 211 17.96 18.23 -9.67
N ASP A 212 18.87 18.68 -10.52
CA ASP A 212 18.89 18.35 -11.96
C ASP A 212 19.82 17.18 -12.33
N ASP A 213 20.61 16.69 -11.40
CA ASP A 213 21.52 15.55 -11.62
C ASP A 213 21.02 14.29 -10.91
N ALA A 214 20.86 13.20 -11.65
CA ALA A 214 20.37 11.90 -11.21
C ALA A 214 21.26 11.17 -10.18
N GLY A 215 21.89 11.88 -9.25
CA GLY A 215 22.72 11.31 -8.18
C GLY A 215 21.84 10.66 -7.10
N VAL A 216 22.00 9.36 -6.89
CA VAL A 216 21.29 8.62 -5.84
C VAL A 216 22.30 8.01 -4.89
N ILE A 217 22.15 8.29 -3.59
CA ILE A 217 22.88 7.59 -2.55
C ILE A 217 22.32 6.18 -2.43
N ARG A 218 23.16 5.17 -2.60
CA ARG A 218 22.78 3.76 -2.48
C ARG A 218 23.71 3.03 -1.53
N SER A 219 23.15 2.20 -0.66
CA SER A 219 23.93 1.31 0.17
C SER A 219 23.17 0.04 0.53
N SER A 220 23.83 -1.11 0.43
CA SER A 220 23.36 -2.38 0.98
C SER A 220 24.00 -2.71 2.33
N TYR A 221 24.84 -1.83 2.84
CA TYR A 221 25.58 -1.98 4.08
C TYR A 221 25.24 -0.86 5.06
N PRO A 222 25.38 -1.06 6.38
CA PRO A 222 25.20 -0.01 7.36
C PRO A 222 26.03 1.22 7.01
N CYS A 223 25.39 2.37 6.97
CA CYS A 223 26.04 3.60 6.54
C CYS A 223 25.49 4.82 7.25
N TYR A 224 26.15 5.96 7.08
CA TYR A 224 25.61 7.25 7.44
C TYR A 224 25.81 8.29 6.34
N ILE A 225 24.93 9.26 6.30
CA ILE A 225 25.04 10.51 5.54
C ILE A 225 25.25 11.61 6.54
N GLN A 226 26.24 12.47 6.35
CA GLN A 226 26.54 13.58 7.25
C GLN A 226 26.48 14.89 6.52
N TYR A 227 25.78 15.83 7.13
CA TYR A 227 25.69 17.24 6.75
C TYR A 227 26.54 18.06 7.72
N GLU A 228 27.42 18.89 7.20
CA GLU A 228 28.26 19.80 7.94
C GLU A 228 27.95 21.25 7.53
N TYR A 229 27.63 22.08 8.50
CA TYR A 229 27.34 23.50 8.33
C TYR A 229 28.51 24.36 8.83
N GLU A 230 28.79 25.48 8.17
CA GLU A 230 29.82 26.44 8.63
C GLU A 230 29.47 27.03 9.98
N GLN A 231 28.18 27.32 10.20
CA GLN A 231 27.63 27.84 11.44
C GLN A 231 26.53 26.90 11.97
N PRO A 232 26.22 26.96 13.27
CA PRO A 232 25.16 26.19 13.82
C PRO A 232 23.83 26.42 13.06
N PHE A 233 23.20 25.33 12.63
CA PHE A 233 21.95 25.34 11.90
C PHE A 233 20.85 24.76 12.78
N THR A 234 19.69 25.44 12.87
CA THR A 234 18.53 24.91 13.59
C THR A 234 17.63 24.14 12.63
N CYS A 235 17.65 22.83 12.74
CA CYS A 235 16.77 21.94 11.96
C CYS A 235 15.49 21.62 12.73
N ARG A 236 14.34 21.68 12.05
CA ARG A 236 13.03 21.29 12.60
C ARG A 236 12.35 20.21 11.78
N ASN A 237 12.77 20.03 10.54
CA ASN A 237 12.25 18.97 9.68
C ASN A 237 13.32 18.47 8.71
N ILE A 238 13.09 17.26 8.26
CA ILE A 238 13.88 16.59 7.23
C ILE A 238 12.92 16.15 6.14
N GLU A 239 13.07 16.67 4.94
CA GLU A 239 12.39 16.22 3.77
C GLU A 239 13.26 15.17 3.05
N ILE A 240 12.71 14.01 2.81
CA ILE A 240 13.39 12.92 2.11
C ILE A 240 12.89 12.89 0.68
N ILE A 241 13.79 13.15 -0.27
CA ILE A 241 13.52 13.04 -1.69
C ILE A 241 13.90 11.64 -2.12
N LEU A 242 12.92 10.87 -2.58
CA LEU A 242 13.09 9.47 -2.92
C LEU A 242 13.67 9.26 -4.32
N SER A 243 14.20 8.08 -4.54
CA SER A 243 14.54 7.55 -5.86
C SER A 243 13.77 6.25 -6.06
N GLY A 244 12.54 6.36 -6.52
CA GLY A 244 11.58 5.28 -6.56
C GLY A 244 11.10 4.87 -5.16
N ASN A 245 10.16 3.94 -5.09
CA ASN A 245 9.65 3.44 -3.81
C ASN A 245 10.80 2.89 -2.96
N ASN A 246 11.06 3.51 -1.81
CA ASN A 246 12.12 3.10 -0.91
C ASN A 246 11.78 3.32 0.57
N TYR A 247 11.13 2.34 1.15
CA TYR A 247 10.79 2.28 2.58
C TYR A 247 12.01 2.51 3.49
N GLN A 248 13.19 2.02 3.11
CA GLN A 248 14.41 2.12 3.91
C GLN A 248 14.88 3.55 4.14
N ALA A 249 14.61 4.45 3.20
CA ALA A 249 14.95 5.86 3.33
C ALA A 249 14.24 6.54 4.52
N HIS A 250 13.10 6.02 4.95
CA HIS A 250 12.33 6.56 6.08
C HIS A 250 12.72 5.97 7.44
N ARG A 251 13.75 5.11 7.51
CA ARG A 251 14.21 4.46 8.73
C ARG A 251 15.50 5.04 9.31
N LEU A 252 15.84 6.25 8.91
CA LEU A 252 17.07 6.89 9.34
C LEU A 252 17.06 7.24 10.84
N LYS A 253 18.17 6.99 11.52
CA LYS A 253 18.43 7.52 12.87
C LYS A 253 19.12 8.87 12.73
N VAL A 254 18.45 9.92 13.18
CA VAL A 254 18.97 11.30 13.13
C VAL A 254 19.79 11.58 14.37
N MET A 255 21.04 11.97 14.16
CA MET A 255 21.98 12.37 15.21
C MET A 255 22.48 13.78 14.95
N ALA A 256 22.81 14.51 15.99
CA ALA A 256 23.37 15.86 15.90
C ALA A 256 24.63 16.00 16.75
N SER A 257 25.53 16.85 16.31
CA SER A 257 26.80 17.17 17.02
C SER A 257 27.22 18.60 16.74
N ASP A 258 27.91 19.20 17.72
CA ASP A 258 28.50 20.54 17.60
C ASP A 258 30.00 20.48 17.22
N ASP A 259 30.68 19.38 17.53
CA ASP A 259 32.10 19.15 17.31
C ASP A 259 32.45 18.14 16.22
N GLY A 260 31.43 17.41 15.67
CA GLY A 260 31.59 16.35 14.66
C GLY A 260 32.12 15.03 15.23
N VAL A 261 32.30 14.92 16.53
CA VAL A 261 32.83 13.74 17.23
C VAL A 261 31.79 13.15 18.17
N ASN A 262 31.21 13.98 19.03
CA ASN A 262 30.24 13.57 20.03
C ASN A 262 28.82 13.79 19.51
N TYR A 263 28.12 12.70 19.18
CA TYR A 263 26.77 12.72 18.60
C TYR A 263 25.70 12.35 19.62
N ARG A 264 24.64 13.16 19.69
CA ARG A 264 23.41 12.85 20.44
C ARG A 264 22.30 12.41 19.51
N LEU A 265 21.45 11.50 19.97
CA LEU A 265 20.26 11.09 19.26
C LEU A 265 19.24 12.24 19.25
N VAL A 266 18.71 12.56 18.08
CA VAL A 266 17.61 13.51 17.89
C VAL A 266 16.29 12.77 17.73
N LYS A 267 16.20 11.88 16.74
CA LYS A 267 14.98 11.10 16.46
C LYS A 267 15.33 9.85 15.65
N GLN A 268 14.65 8.75 15.92
CA GLN A 268 14.53 7.65 14.98
C GLN A 268 13.35 7.94 14.07
N LEU A 269 13.57 8.06 12.76
CA LEU A 269 12.49 8.22 11.80
C LEU A 269 11.71 6.92 11.66
N VAL A 270 10.42 7.05 11.42
CA VAL A 270 9.50 5.94 11.22
C VAL A 270 8.78 6.16 9.90
N PRO A 271 8.73 5.18 9.01
CA PRO A 271 7.98 5.28 7.76
C PRO A 271 6.51 5.63 8.00
N ALA A 272 5.96 6.49 7.14
CA ALA A 272 4.54 6.85 7.20
C ALA A 272 3.63 5.68 6.81
N ARG A 273 4.12 4.84 5.89
CA ARG A 273 3.42 3.68 5.34
C ARG A 273 4.37 2.51 5.26
N GLN A 274 3.84 1.31 5.17
CA GLN A 274 4.63 0.08 5.10
C GLN A 274 4.37 -0.67 3.79
N GLY A 275 5.40 -1.37 3.30
CA GLY A 275 5.33 -2.25 2.17
C GLY A 275 4.82 -1.57 0.90
N TRP A 276 3.90 -2.21 0.23
CA TRP A 276 3.30 -1.74 -1.01
C TRP A 276 2.49 -0.44 -0.88
N GLN A 277 2.18 -0.03 0.34
CA GLN A 277 1.51 1.26 0.60
C GLN A 277 2.48 2.44 0.57
N ASN A 278 3.79 2.20 0.56
CA ASN A 278 4.77 3.25 0.42
C ASN A 278 4.76 3.75 -1.03
N THR A 279 4.77 5.06 -1.19
CA THR A 279 4.73 5.73 -2.50
C THR A 279 6.10 6.28 -2.85
N ASP A 280 6.27 6.73 -4.11
CA ASP A 280 7.48 7.41 -4.56
C ASP A 280 7.51 8.89 -4.16
N GLU A 281 6.51 9.34 -3.42
CA GLU A 281 6.38 10.73 -3.00
C GLU A 281 7.40 11.11 -1.93
N ASN A 282 7.86 12.33 -2.00
CA ASN A 282 8.71 12.90 -0.95
C ASN A 282 8.01 12.82 0.40
N SER A 283 8.76 12.74 1.47
CA SER A 283 8.18 12.66 2.81
C SER A 283 8.89 13.56 3.79
N THR A 284 8.11 14.33 4.52
CA THR A 284 8.58 15.27 5.55
C THR A 284 8.52 14.64 6.94
N HIS A 285 9.64 14.61 7.63
CA HIS A 285 9.73 14.15 9.01
C HIS A 285 10.03 15.31 9.95
N ALA A 286 9.09 15.68 10.79
CA ALA A 286 9.34 16.66 11.84
C ALA A 286 10.24 16.08 12.93
N ILE A 287 11.19 16.87 13.40
CA ILE A 287 12.08 16.53 14.51
C ILE A 287 12.00 17.60 15.61
N PRO A 288 12.41 17.31 16.85
CA PRO A 288 12.59 18.35 17.84
C PRO A 288 13.54 19.42 17.32
N ALA A 289 13.22 20.72 17.54
CA ALA A 289 14.09 21.82 17.11
C ALA A 289 15.51 21.59 17.63
N THR A 290 16.44 21.35 16.72
CA THR A 290 17.80 20.95 17.06
C THR A 290 18.80 21.89 16.38
N THR A 291 19.59 22.60 17.19
CA THR A 291 20.67 23.46 16.70
C THR A 291 21.98 22.70 16.81
N ALA A 292 22.70 22.56 15.71
CA ALA A 292 23.98 21.88 15.64
C ALA A 292 24.73 22.24 14.36
N ARG A 293 26.04 21.97 14.32
CA ARG A 293 26.88 22.12 13.12
C ARG A 293 26.87 20.85 12.27
N TYR A 294 26.65 19.69 12.89
CA TYR A 294 26.70 18.40 12.23
C TYR A 294 25.40 17.63 12.45
N PHE A 295 24.81 17.14 11.35
CA PHE A 295 23.69 16.21 11.39
C PHE A 295 24.10 14.92 10.70
N ARG A 296 23.92 13.77 11.36
CA ARG A 296 24.16 12.44 10.79
C ARG A 296 22.87 11.66 10.70
N PHE A 297 22.70 11.00 9.58
CA PHE A 297 21.57 10.13 9.25
C PHE A 297 22.11 8.71 9.11
N TYR A 298 21.98 7.91 10.16
CA TYR A 298 22.41 6.52 10.17
C TYR A 298 21.33 5.63 9.59
N TRP A 299 21.77 4.67 8.80
CA TRP A 299 20.93 3.59 8.30
C TRP A 299 21.59 2.25 8.51
N THR A 300 20.78 1.22 8.89
CA THR A 300 21.18 -0.19 8.95
C THR A 300 20.08 -1.06 8.37
N PRO A 301 20.41 -2.20 7.73
CA PRO A 301 19.42 -3.16 7.26
C PRO A 301 18.72 -3.92 8.40
N GLU A 302 19.26 -3.86 9.61
CA GLU A 302 18.73 -4.55 10.79
C GLU A 302 17.37 -4.00 11.19
N GLY A 303 16.48 -4.88 11.64
CA GLY A 303 15.12 -4.51 12.03
C GLY A 303 14.18 -4.23 10.86
N SER A 304 14.57 -4.55 9.63
CA SER A 304 13.66 -4.64 8.51
C SER A 304 12.93 -5.97 8.57
N GLU A 305 11.61 -5.94 8.67
CA GLU A 305 10.82 -7.15 8.64
C GLU A 305 10.64 -7.63 7.19
N PRO A 306 10.88 -8.92 6.90
CA PRO A 306 10.56 -9.48 5.59
C PRO A 306 9.07 -9.28 5.29
N GLY A 307 8.74 -8.80 4.10
CA GLY A 307 7.37 -8.52 3.70
C GLY A 307 6.84 -7.13 4.04
N SER A 308 7.61 -6.32 4.78
CA SER A 308 7.21 -4.95 5.13
C SER A 308 7.34 -3.97 3.97
N GLU A 309 8.07 -4.29 2.93
CA GLU A 309 8.41 -3.37 1.82
C GLU A 309 7.54 -3.59 0.59
N ASP A 310 7.26 -4.82 0.24
CA ASP A 310 6.31 -5.21 -0.79
C ASP A 310 5.89 -6.68 -0.65
N MET A 311 4.98 -7.14 -1.50
CA MET A 311 4.51 -8.54 -1.49
C MET A 311 5.60 -9.53 -1.93
N ASP A 312 6.65 -9.05 -2.57
CA ASP A 312 7.82 -9.81 -3.02
C ASP A 312 9.03 -9.68 -2.08
N ALA A 313 8.86 -9.14 -0.89
CA ALA A 313 9.93 -8.81 0.05
C ALA A 313 10.85 -9.98 0.41
N ALA A 314 10.38 -11.21 0.29
CA ALA A 314 11.23 -12.40 0.43
C ALA A 314 12.39 -12.44 -0.59
N LYS A 315 12.30 -11.70 -1.69
CA LYS A 315 13.31 -11.59 -2.74
C LYS A 315 14.21 -10.37 -2.60
N TRP A 316 13.83 -9.40 -1.78
CA TRP A 316 14.49 -8.11 -1.69
C TRP A 316 15.42 -8.03 -0.49
N LYS A 317 16.67 -7.68 -0.73
CA LYS A 317 17.59 -7.33 0.35
C LYS A 317 17.33 -5.87 0.75
N PRO A 318 17.29 -5.55 2.05
CA PRO A 318 17.22 -4.16 2.51
C PRO A 318 18.32 -3.32 1.87
N ASN A 319 17.95 -2.19 1.30
CA ASN A 319 18.83 -1.38 0.49
C ASN A 319 18.41 0.08 0.57
N LEU A 320 19.30 0.93 1.09
CA LEU A 320 19.05 2.36 1.14
C LEU A 320 19.15 2.97 -0.26
N LYS A 321 18.18 3.79 -0.62
CA LYS A 321 18.20 4.64 -1.82
C LYS A 321 17.61 6.00 -1.46
N ILE A 322 18.40 7.04 -1.58
CA ILE A 322 17.98 8.42 -1.33
C ILE A 322 18.51 9.30 -2.45
N LYS A 323 17.65 10.13 -3.04
CA LYS A 323 18.06 11.14 -4.00
C LYS A 323 18.64 12.36 -3.29
N GLU A 324 17.94 12.84 -2.24
CA GLU A 324 18.35 14.02 -1.49
C GLU A 324 17.73 14.01 -0.09
N LEU A 325 18.40 14.63 0.88
CA LEU A 325 17.84 15.02 2.17
C LEU A 325 17.87 16.54 2.25
N ARG A 326 16.74 17.16 2.51
CA ARG A 326 16.63 18.61 2.77
C ARG A 326 16.33 18.85 4.23
N LEU A 327 17.12 19.70 4.85
CA LEU A 327 16.96 20.07 6.25
C LEU A 327 16.36 21.48 6.30
N HIS A 328 15.23 21.62 6.98
CA HIS A 328 14.48 22.87 7.03
C HIS A 328 14.49 23.49 8.42
N ARG A 329 14.66 24.81 8.45
CA ARG A 329 14.51 25.62 9.66
C ARG A 329 13.06 25.83 10.05
N GLU A 330 12.20 25.92 9.06
CA GLU A 330 10.78 26.11 9.25
C GLU A 330 10.13 24.87 9.86
N ALA A 331 9.18 25.07 10.77
CA ALA A 331 8.40 23.95 11.30
C ALA A 331 7.34 23.51 10.27
N ARG A 332 7.31 22.22 9.99
CA ARG A 332 6.32 21.60 9.11
C ARG A 332 5.61 20.47 9.85
N LEU A 333 4.44 20.09 9.38
CA LEU A 333 3.73 18.93 9.92
C LEU A 333 4.48 17.64 9.59
N ASP A 334 4.60 16.77 10.60
CA ASP A 334 5.19 15.45 10.43
C ASP A 334 4.37 14.62 9.45
N GLN A 335 5.01 14.09 8.40
CA GLN A 335 4.42 13.22 7.39
C GLN A 335 3.11 13.80 6.80
N TRP A 336 3.13 15.10 6.51
CA TRP A 336 1.96 15.80 6.01
C TRP A 336 1.50 15.28 4.65
N GLU A 337 2.41 14.78 3.82
CA GLU A 337 2.12 14.20 2.50
C GLU A 337 1.15 13.02 2.63
N GLY A 338 1.45 12.07 3.51
CA GLY A 338 0.57 10.95 3.80
C GLY A 338 -0.76 11.36 4.43
N LYS A 339 -0.76 12.43 5.26
CA LYS A 339 -1.98 12.99 5.88
C LYS A 339 -2.85 13.74 4.86
N ALA A 340 -2.24 14.30 3.84
CA ALA A 340 -2.94 14.96 2.72
C ALA A 340 -3.44 13.96 1.65
N GLY A 341 -3.07 12.68 1.75
CA GLY A 341 -3.49 11.65 0.80
C GLY A 341 -2.65 11.61 -0.48
N LEU A 342 -1.40 12.12 -0.42
CA LEU A 342 -0.44 12.06 -1.53
C LEU A 342 0.24 10.70 -1.62
#